data_4cf47484b46444afb4e24f78a30a3f48
#
_entry.id   4cf47484b46444afb4e24f78a30a3f48
#
_cell.length_a   1.000
_cell.length_b   1.000
_cell.length_c   1.000
_cell.angle_alpha   90.00
_cell.angle_beta   90.00
_cell.angle_gamma   90.00
#
_symmetry.space_group_name_H-M   'P 1'
#
loop_
_entity.id
_entity.type
_entity.pdbx_description
1 polymer ?
#
loop_
_entity_poly.entity_id
_entity_poly.type
_entity_poly.pdbx_seq_one_letter_code
_entity_poly.pdbx_strand_id
1 'polypeptide(L)'
;MIINDPVTLAEVERVFARYEAALLINDTEALAKLFWESDKTIRYGVNDHQHSAGEIAAFRALGPSTDPARELKHTVMTTFGTEFATASTMFESPSQPGRLGRQMQTWAKIDGAWKVVAAHVSVIEAP
;
A
#
# COMPACT_ATOMS: atom_id res chain seq x y z
N MET A 1 -22.43 -0.73 -10.80
CA MET A 1 -21.24 0.11 -10.67
C MET A 1 -20.28 -0.15 -11.84
N ILE A 2 -19.53 0.85 -12.20
CA ILE A 2 -18.54 0.72 -13.28
C ILE A 2 -17.25 0.16 -12.70
N ILE A 3 -16.75 -0.91 -13.30
CA ILE A 3 -15.47 -1.52 -12.93
C ILE A 3 -14.40 -1.00 -13.89
N ASN A 4 -13.30 -0.49 -13.32
CA ASN A 4 -12.14 0.01 -14.08
C ASN A 4 -12.49 1.12 -15.07
N ASP A 5 -13.24 2.11 -14.61
CA ASP A 5 -13.38 3.37 -15.34
C ASP A 5 -11.97 3.89 -15.71
N PRO A 6 -11.68 4.15 -16.99
CA PRO A 6 -10.31 4.45 -17.42
C PRO A 6 -9.67 5.65 -16.71
N VAL A 7 -10.43 6.70 -16.44
CA VAL A 7 -9.91 7.89 -15.75
C VAL A 7 -9.60 7.56 -14.30
N THR A 8 -10.51 6.87 -13.62
CA THR A 8 -10.35 6.47 -12.22
C THR A 8 -9.19 5.50 -12.05
N LEU A 9 -9.08 4.51 -12.94
CA LEU A 9 -7.98 3.54 -12.89
C LEU A 9 -6.63 4.26 -13.06
N ALA A 10 -6.53 5.21 -13.98
CA ALA A 10 -5.31 5.99 -14.17
C ALA A 10 -4.95 6.80 -12.91
N GLU A 11 -5.92 7.34 -12.19
CA GLU A 11 -5.68 8.02 -10.90
C GLU A 11 -5.08 7.06 -9.88
N VAL A 12 -5.65 5.87 -9.75
CA VAL A 12 -5.19 4.86 -8.80
C VAL A 12 -3.79 4.37 -9.14
N GLU A 13 -3.52 4.12 -10.41
CA GLU A 13 -2.19 3.73 -10.88
C GLU A 13 -1.13 4.78 -10.50
N ARG A 14 -1.44 6.07 -10.64
CA ARG A 14 -0.52 7.14 -10.26
C ARG A 14 -0.29 7.20 -8.75
N VAL A 15 -1.34 7.10 -7.93
CA VAL A 15 -1.18 7.17 -6.48
C VAL A 15 -0.50 5.92 -5.93
N PHE A 16 -0.74 4.77 -6.52
CA PHE A 16 -0.04 3.53 -6.17
C PHE A 16 1.46 3.65 -6.45
N ALA A 17 1.83 4.21 -7.60
CA ALA A 17 3.23 4.44 -7.94
C ALA A 17 3.91 5.41 -6.96
N ARG A 18 3.21 6.46 -6.53
CA ARG A 18 3.72 7.39 -5.50
C ARG A 18 3.91 6.69 -4.16
N TYR A 19 2.99 5.82 -3.78
CA TYR A 19 3.11 5.04 -2.56
C TYR A 19 4.35 4.15 -2.60
N GLU A 20 4.53 3.40 -3.67
CA GLU A 20 5.68 2.52 -3.82
C GLU A 20 6.99 3.30 -3.77
N ALA A 21 7.09 4.41 -4.51
CA ALA A 21 8.28 5.26 -4.51
C ALA A 21 8.62 5.77 -3.09
N ALA A 22 7.61 6.24 -2.36
CA ALA A 22 7.79 6.72 -0.98
C ALA A 22 8.22 5.59 -0.04
N LEU A 23 7.65 4.40 -0.21
CA LEU A 23 7.96 3.24 0.61
C LEU A 23 9.42 2.80 0.44
N LEU A 24 9.93 2.80 -0.79
CA LEU A 24 11.28 2.34 -1.09
C LEU A 24 12.36 3.25 -0.49
N ILE A 25 12.10 4.53 -0.30
CA ILE A 25 13.03 5.48 0.32
C ILE A 25 12.65 5.84 1.76
N ASN A 26 11.60 5.21 2.29
CA ASN A 26 11.02 5.51 3.60
C ASN A 26 10.74 7.01 3.79
N ASP A 27 10.07 7.60 2.80
CA ASP A 27 9.59 8.97 2.87
C ASP A 27 8.37 9.03 3.79
N THR A 28 8.62 9.21 5.08
CA THR A 28 7.59 9.13 6.13
C THR A 28 6.53 10.21 5.99
N GLU A 29 6.91 11.40 5.52
CA GLU A 29 5.96 12.50 5.31
C GLU A 29 5.00 12.19 4.15
N ALA A 30 5.53 11.71 3.02
CA ALA A 30 4.70 11.33 1.89
C ALA A 30 3.79 10.14 2.24
N LEU A 31 4.31 9.13 2.94
CA LEU A 31 3.52 7.98 3.37
C LEU A 31 2.38 8.40 4.30
N ALA A 32 2.64 9.30 5.25
CA ALA A 32 1.61 9.79 6.16
C ALA A 32 0.45 10.47 5.42
N LYS A 33 0.76 11.19 4.33
CA LYS A 33 -0.26 11.84 3.50
C LYS A 33 -1.07 10.86 2.65
N LEU A 34 -0.55 9.67 2.38
CA LEU A 34 -1.21 8.65 1.56
C LEU A 34 -2.13 7.73 2.37
N PHE A 35 -1.98 7.69 3.68
CA PHE A 35 -2.93 6.99 4.55
C PHE A 35 -4.05 7.92 4.99
N TRP A 36 -5.26 7.37 5.09
CA TRP A 36 -6.40 8.11 5.63
C TRP A 36 -6.15 8.46 7.09
N GLU A 37 -6.21 9.74 7.43
CA GLU A 37 -5.99 10.23 8.79
C GLU A 37 -7.23 9.94 9.65
N SER A 38 -7.24 8.74 10.25
CA SER A 38 -8.38 8.24 11.01
C SER A 38 -7.92 7.19 12.01
N ASP A 39 -8.68 7.02 13.09
CA ASP A 39 -8.52 5.93 14.03
C ASP A 39 -9.07 4.59 13.48
N LYS A 40 -9.67 4.61 12.30
CA LYS A 40 -10.21 3.42 11.61
C LYS A 40 -9.28 2.87 10.54
N THR A 41 -8.18 3.54 10.26
CA THR A 41 -7.20 3.09 9.27
C THR A 41 -6.39 1.95 9.86
N ILE A 42 -6.33 0.82 9.15
CA ILE A 42 -5.72 -0.41 9.66
C ILE A 42 -4.61 -0.87 8.72
N ARG A 43 -3.48 -1.26 9.30
CA ARG A 43 -2.41 -1.91 8.58
C ARG A 43 -1.91 -3.13 9.37
N TYR A 44 -1.91 -4.28 8.73
CA TYR A 44 -1.25 -5.48 9.25
C TYR A 44 0.02 -5.73 8.44
N GLY A 45 1.16 -5.73 9.13
CA GLY A 45 2.45 -6.04 8.56
C GLY A 45 2.83 -7.50 8.80
N VAL A 46 4.03 -7.89 8.35
CA VAL A 46 4.51 -9.28 8.48
C VAL A 46 4.64 -9.67 9.95
N ASN A 47 5.15 -8.78 10.80
CA ASN A 47 5.39 -9.03 12.22
C ASN A 47 4.81 -7.94 13.13
N ASP A 48 3.93 -7.12 12.61
CA ASP A 48 3.43 -5.93 13.31
C ASP A 48 2.00 -5.63 12.90
N HIS A 49 1.32 -4.77 13.66
CA HIS A 49 -0.02 -4.30 13.31
C HIS A 49 -0.24 -2.90 13.86
N GLN A 50 -1.04 -2.12 13.17
CA GLN A 50 -1.41 -0.76 13.56
C GLN A 50 -2.92 -0.57 13.38
N HIS A 51 -3.54 0.08 14.35
CA HIS A 51 -4.98 0.32 14.40
C HIS A 51 -5.35 1.81 14.37
N SER A 52 -4.52 2.63 13.75
CA SER A 52 -4.82 4.05 13.46
C SER A 52 -3.76 4.61 12.53
N ALA A 53 -4.07 5.72 11.88
CA ALA A 53 -3.08 6.45 11.08
C ALA A 53 -1.91 6.92 11.96
N GLY A 54 -2.19 7.30 13.21
CA GLY A 54 -1.14 7.71 14.16
C GLY A 54 -0.17 6.58 14.50
N GLU A 55 -0.69 5.37 14.71
CA GLU A 55 0.16 4.19 14.94
C GLU A 55 0.98 3.83 13.71
N ILE A 56 0.41 3.98 12.50
CA ILE A 56 1.14 3.73 11.26
C ILE A 56 2.30 4.72 11.12
N ALA A 57 2.05 6.02 11.36
CA ALA A 57 3.09 7.04 11.29
C ALA A 57 4.22 6.77 12.31
N ALA A 58 3.87 6.39 13.54
CA ALA A 58 4.84 6.04 14.57
C ALA A 58 5.70 4.84 14.17
N PHE A 59 5.09 3.81 13.57
CA PHE A 59 5.81 2.65 13.07
C PHE A 59 6.80 3.04 11.97
N ARG A 60 6.38 3.85 11.00
CA ARG A 60 7.26 4.32 9.92
C ARG A 60 8.45 5.14 10.43
N ALA A 61 8.25 5.90 11.51
CA ALA A 61 9.31 6.71 12.11
C ALA A 61 10.41 5.87 12.76
N LEU A 62 10.18 4.59 13.03
CA LEU A 62 11.20 3.68 13.58
C LEU A 62 12.28 3.30 12.57
N GLY A 63 12.04 3.53 11.29
CA GLY A 63 12.98 3.24 10.22
C GLY A 63 12.34 2.50 9.06
N PRO A 64 13.10 2.24 7.98
CA PRO A 64 12.59 1.53 6.83
C PRO A 64 12.25 0.08 7.17
N SER A 65 11.11 -0.38 6.67
CA SER A 65 10.64 -1.76 6.83
C SER A 65 10.63 -2.53 5.51
N THR A 66 11.09 -1.91 4.43
CA THR A 66 11.00 -2.45 3.07
C THR A 66 12.37 -2.42 2.42
N ASP A 67 12.74 -3.53 1.78
CA ASP A 67 13.94 -3.58 0.97
C ASP A 67 13.78 -2.62 -0.23
N PRO A 68 14.65 -1.62 -0.39
CA PRO A 68 14.53 -0.65 -1.48
C PRO A 68 14.72 -1.27 -2.87
N ALA A 69 15.27 -2.47 -2.95
CA ALA A 69 15.49 -3.17 -4.21
C ALA A 69 14.39 -4.18 -4.53
N ARG A 70 13.29 -4.20 -3.76
CA ARG A 70 12.19 -5.14 -4.02
C ARG A 70 11.59 -4.91 -5.40
N GLU A 71 11.15 -6.00 -6.02
CA GLU A 71 10.47 -5.97 -7.31
C GLU A 71 9.03 -6.43 -7.15
N LEU A 72 8.10 -5.66 -7.73
CA LEU A 72 6.67 -6.00 -7.72
C LEU A 72 6.37 -6.99 -8.85
N LYS A 73 5.48 -7.94 -8.55
CA LYS A 73 5.01 -8.97 -9.51
C LYS A 73 3.51 -9.14 -9.38
N HIS A 74 2.86 -9.48 -10.51
CA HIS A 74 1.42 -9.75 -10.53
C HIS A 74 0.59 -8.64 -9.89
N THR A 75 0.90 -7.38 -10.24
CA THR A 75 0.17 -6.22 -9.70
C THR A 75 -1.20 -6.12 -10.38
N VAL A 76 -2.25 -6.09 -9.55
CA VAL A 76 -3.63 -5.93 -10.02
C VAL A 76 -4.28 -4.78 -9.27
N MET A 77 -4.72 -3.78 -10.01
CA MET A 77 -5.51 -2.67 -9.48
C MET A 77 -6.91 -2.74 -10.09
N THR A 78 -7.93 -2.61 -9.24
CA THR A 78 -9.32 -2.63 -9.68
C THR A 78 -10.05 -1.47 -9.02
N THR A 79 -10.75 -0.67 -9.82
CA THR A 79 -11.59 0.41 -9.31
C THR A 79 -13.05 0.01 -9.37
N PHE A 80 -13.82 0.47 -8.36
CA PHE A 80 -15.23 0.20 -8.19
C PHE A 80 -15.93 1.55 -8.11
N GLY A 81 -16.62 1.95 -9.19
CA GLY A 81 -17.09 3.31 -9.33
C GLY A 81 -15.91 4.28 -9.47
N THR A 82 -16.02 5.46 -8.88
CA THR A 82 -15.00 6.51 -9.01
C THR A 82 -14.28 6.87 -7.70
N GLU A 83 -14.61 6.18 -6.60
CA GLU A 83 -14.13 6.57 -5.28
C GLU A 83 -13.55 5.43 -4.45
N PHE A 84 -13.45 4.23 -5.04
CA PHE A 84 -13.01 3.05 -4.30
C PHE A 84 -12.17 2.14 -5.18
N ALA A 85 -11.11 1.56 -4.61
CA ALA A 85 -10.23 0.67 -5.34
C ALA A 85 -9.54 -0.34 -4.43
N THR A 86 -9.17 -1.47 -5.00
CA THR A 86 -8.23 -2.40 -4.39
C THR A 86 -6.97 -2.45 -5.24
N ALA A 87 -5.83 -2.63 -4.58
CA ALA A 87 -4.55 -2.84 -5.24
C ALA A 87 -3.86 -4.02 -4.56
N SER A 88 -3.52 -5.04 -5.34
CA SER A 88 -2.79 -6.19 -4.84
C SER A 88 -1.52 -6.38 -5.65
N THR A 89 -0.47 -6.83 -4.98
CA THR A 89 0.78 -7.16 -5.66
C THR A 89 1.54 -8.21 -4.87
N MET A 90 2.35 -8.98 -5.57
CA MET A 90 3.38 -9.79 -4.95
C MET A 90 4.71 -9.06 -5.09
N PHE A 91 5.70 -9.44 -4.29
CA PHE A 91 7.02 -8.86 -4.41
C PHE A 91 8.10 -9.86 -3.98
N GLU A 92 9.26 -9.69 -4.55
CA GLU A 92 10.47 -10.39 -4.17
C GLU A 92 11.52 -9.37 -3.74
N SER A 93 12.29 -9.71 -2.71
CA SER A 93 13.31 -8.83 -2.15
C SER A 93 14.66 -9.54 -2.17
N PRO A 94 15.71 -8.91 -2.72
CA PRO A 94 17.06 -9.52 -2.71
C PRO A 94 17.57 -9.84 -1.30
N SER A 95 17.13 -9.08 -0.28
CA SER A 95 17.50 -9.33 1.12
C SER A 95 16.82 -10.58 1.70
N GLN A 96 15.82 -11.14 1.03
CA GLN A 96 15.08 -12.34 1.47
C GLN A 96 14.91 -13.32 0.31
N PRO A 97 15.99 -13.92 -0.19
CA PRO A 97 15.90 -14.86 -1.31
C PRO A 97 15.05 -16.09 -0.93
N GLY A 98 14.26 -16.57 -1.89
CA GLY A 98 13.36 -17.70 -1.67
C GLY A 98 12.08 -17.35 -0.90
N ARG A 99 11.83 -16.07 -0.65
CA ARG A 99 10.61 -15.60 0.01
C ARG A 99 9.73 -14.86 -0.99
N LEU A 100 8.42 -14.96 -0.82
CA LEU A 100 7.44 -14.27 -1.66
C LEU A 100 6.57 -13.38 -0.78
N GLY A 101 6.61 -12.08 -1.05
CA GLY A 101 5.74 -11.11 -0.38
C GLY A 101 4.40 -11.01 -1.08
N ARG A 102 3.36 -10.69 -0.31
CA ARG A 102 2.01 -10.44 -0.81
C ARG A 102 1.45 -9.24 -0.09
N GLN A 103 0.97 -8.27 -0.86
CA GLN A 103 0.47 -7.00 -0.33
C GLN A 103 -0.90 -6.71 -0.91
N MET A 104 -1.86 -6.38 -0.05
CA MET A 104 -3.18 -5.93 -0.47
C MET A 104 -3.49 -4.58 0.18
N GLN A 105 -4.02 -3.66 -0.61
CA GLN A 105 -4.42 -2.33 -0.15
C GLN A 105 -5.83 -2.03 -0.61
N THR A 106 -6.58 -1.40 0.28
CA THR A 106 -7.87 -0.79 -0.04
C THR A 106 -7.68 0.72 -0.07
N TRP A 107 -8.08 1.33 -1.17
CA TRP A 107 -8.00 2.76 -1.40
C TRP A 107 -9.39 3.36 -1.49
N ALA A 108 -9.57 4.54 -0.92
CA ALA A 108 -10.80 5.31 -1.05
C ALA A 108 -10.46 6.76 -1.38
N LYS A 109 -11.30 7.40 -2.21
CA LYS A 109 -11.15 8.81 -2.53
C LYS A 109 -11.94 9.60 -1.50
N ILE A 110 -11.22 10.24 -0.59
CA ILE A 110 -11.77 10.96 0.56
C ILE A 110 -11.42 12.42 0.41
N ASP A 111 -12.43 13.29 0.39
CA ASP A 111 -12.26 14.73 0.20
C ASP A 111 -11.40 15.04 -1.04
N GLY A 112 -11.66 14.32 -2.12
CA GLY A 112 -10.97 14.51 -3.41
C GLY A 112 -9.58 13.91 -3.53
N ALA A 113 -9.08 13.21 -2.50
CA ALA A 113 -7.75 12.60 -2.52
C ALA A 113 -7.81 11.10 -2.25
N TRP A 114 -7.06 10.33 -3.01
CA TRP A 114 -6.94 8.88 -2.80
C TRP A 114 -6.11 8.58 -1.55
N LYS A 115 -6.67 7.75 -0.66
CA LYS A 115 -6.05 7.36 0.61
C LYS A 115 -6.12 5.85 0.80
N VAL A 116 -5.07 5.27 1.37
CA VAL A 116 -5.12 3.89 1.87
C VAL A 116 -5.94 3.88 3.14
N VAL A 117 -6.99 3.06 3.18
CA VAL A 117 -7.85 2.91 4.36
C VAL A 117 -7.61 1.59 5.08
N ALA A 118 -7.07 0.60 4.38
CA ALA A 118 -6.69 -0.70 4.96
C ALA A 118 -5.56 -1.31 4.13
N ALA A 119 -4.64 -1.97 4.79
CA ALA A 119 -3.54 -2.66 4.13
C ALA A 119 -3.13 -3.91 4.90
N HIS A 120 -2.65 -4.91 4.16
CA HIS A 120 -2.13 -6.14 4.74
C HIS A 120 -0.96 -6.63 3.89
N VAL A 121 0.14 -6.94 4.54
CA VAL A 121 1.30 -7.55 3.89
C VAL A 121 1.70 -8.82 4.63
N SER A 122 2.03 -9.86 3.88
CA SER A 122 2.53 -11.12 4.41
C SER A 122 3.70 -11.60 3.57
N VAL A 123 4.47 -12.54 4.12
CA VAL A 123 5.59 -13.16 3.42
C VAL A 123 5.53 -14.66 3.66
N ILE A 124 5.67 -15.43 2.59
CA ILE A 124 5.70 -16.90 2.64
C ILE A 124 6.98 -17.39 1.98
N GLU A 125 7.29 -18.67 2.16
CA GLU A 125 8.29 -19.32 1.34
C GLU A 125 7.78 -19.39 -0.11
N ALA A 126 8.66 -19.09 -1.07
CA ALA A 126 8.30 -19.17 -2.48
C ALA A 126 8.01 -20.63 -2.85
N PRO A 127 6.91 -20.89 -3.57
CA PRO A 127 6.56 -22.24 -4.02
C PRO A 127 7.57 -22.83 -5.02
#